data_c7e042b096b1aab84bb87db4d90bdc80
#
_entry.id   c7e042b096b1aab84bb87db4d90bdc80
#
_cell.length_a   1.000
_cell.length_b   1.000
_cell.length_c   1.000
_cell.angle_alpha   90.00
_cell.angle_beta   90.00
_cell.angle_gamma   90.00
#
_symmetry.space_group_name_H-M   'P 1'
#
loop_
_entity.id
_entity.type
_entity.pdbx_description
1 polymer ?
#
loop_
_entity_poly.entity_id
_entity_poly.type
_entity_poly.pdbx_seq_one_letter_code
_entity_poly.pdbx_strand_id
1 'polypeptide(L)'
;MRTVERAHLALMNVDNYTIAFIGLGEAASAIISGWGNNRNKQIKAFDIKLKKESREEIISRGTELNIVVNLSSEEVIKDADLIFSTVSADQALSVAREVSSYIEKESYFFDLNSCAPSSKQKASQIIESVGGYYVDVAVMAPVHPQKHMVPLIISGDKSFEASLILEGLPMNSRVIDGPVGRASSIKMVRSIMVKGLEALTAECTFAAVEADVLDEVFTSLSDGHPHFDIFKHSIYNLERSLTHGHRRAEELKEVSKMLEDLKLTNRMSKATAIWQEKLGSLKRENSLSEIRDNFHSFAKRLSEDLRDIKDQ
;
A
#
# COMPACT_ATOMS: atom_id res chain seq x y z
N MET A 1 -31.79 16.41 -14.57
CA MET A 1 -31.70 14.94 -14.36
C MET A 1 -31.08 14.20 -15.53
N ARG A 2 -31.67 14.15 -16.73
CA ARG A 2 -31.14 13.37 -17.87
C ARG A 2 -29.69 13.71 -18.31
N THR A 3 -29.22 14.95 -18.14
CA THR A 3 -27.86 15.35 -18.53
C THR A 3 -26.82 14.85 -17.53
N VAL A 4 -27.12 14.87 -16.23
CA VAL A 4 -26.26 14.37 -15.17
C VAL A 4 -26.13 12.83 -15.25
N GLU A 5 -27.26 12.14 -15.48
CA GLU A 5 -27.25 10.67 -15.69
C GLU A 5 -26.42 10.26 -16.92
N ARG A 6 -26.50 11.04 -18.02
CA ARG A 6 -25.65 10.77 -19.22
C ARG A 6 -24.17 11.00 -18.95
N ALA A 7 -23.83 12.04 -18.18
CA ALA A 7 -22.43 12.29 -17.79
C ALA A 7 -21.88 11.17 -16.88
N HIS A 8 -22.69 10.68 -15.93
CA HIS A 8 -22.30 9.55 -15.08
C HIS A 8 -22.08 8.26 -15.89
N LEU A 9 -23.00 7.93 -16.82
CA LEU A 9 -22.85 6.78 -17.70
C LEU A 9 -21.64 6.89 -18.62
N ALA A 10 -21.29 8.09 -19.06
CA ALA A 10 -20.08 8.32 -19.87
C ALA A 10 -18.81 8.06 -19.07
N LEU A 11 -18.72 8.47 -17.81
CA LEU A 11 -17.58 8.21 -16.93
C LEU A 11 -17.43 6.73 -16.57
N MET A 12 -18.53 5.99 -16.46
CA MET A 12 -18.52 4.54 -16.21
C MET A 12 -18.14 3.72 -17.46
N ASN A 13 -18.23 4.30 -18.66
CA ASN A 13 -17.86 3.62 -19.89
C ASN A 13 -16.35 3.73 -20.13
N VAL A 14 -15.60 2.90 -19.40
CA VAL A 14 -14.14 2.89 -19.38
C VAL A 14 -13.49 2.08 -20.52
N ASP A 15 -14.25 1.54 -21.44
CA ASP A 15 -13.74 0.68 -22.53
C ASP A 15 -12.84 1.44 -23.52
N ASN A 16 -13.06 2.74 -23.63
CA ASN A 16 -12.28 3.62 -24.51
C ASN A 16 -11.08 4.29 -23.82
N TYR A 17 -10.90 4.10 -22.50
CA TYR A 17 -9.82 4.74 -21.78
C TYR A 17 -8.48 4.02 -21.97
N THR A 18 -7.45 4.79 -22.25
CA THR A 18 -6.06 4.35 -22.17
C THR A 18 -5.59 4.44 -20.71
N ILE A 19 -5.13 3.33 -20.16
CA ILE A 19 -4.73 3.20 -18.78
C ILE A 19 -3.21 3.09 -18.68
N ALA A 20 -2.60 3.95 -17.88
CA ALA A 20 -1.18 3.97 -17.58
C ALA A 20 -0.92 3.53 -16.12
N PHE A 21 0.08 2.67 -15.92
CA PHE A 21 0.63 2.35 -14.60
C PHE A 21 2.07 2.85 -14.49
N ILE A 22 2.33 3.65 -13.47
CA ILE A 22 3.69 4.02 -13.07
C ILE A 22 4.03 3.23 -11.81
N GLY A 23 4.97 2.29 -11.97
CA GLY A 23 5.25 1.21 -11.02
C GLY A 23 4.46 -0.06 -11.36
N LEU A 24 5.17 -1.16 -11.65
CA LEU A 24 4.59 -2.48 -11.95
C LEU A 24 4.97 -3.49 -10.84
N GLY A 25 4.77 -3.07 -9.58
CA GLY A 25 4.98 -3.90 -8.40
C GLY A 25 3.77 -4.80 -8.06
N GLU A 26 3.73 -5.27 -6.80
CA GLU A 26 2.67 -6.15 -6.28
C GLU A 26 1.26 -5.56 -6.48
N ALA A 27 1.07 -4.27 -6.14
CA ALA A 27 -0.25 -3.64 -6.19
C ALA A 27 -0.77 -3.51 -7.63
N ALA A 28 0.05 -2.98 -8.55
CA ALA A 28 -0.32 -2.89 -9.97
C ALA A 28 -0.64 -4.27 -10.55
N SER A 29 0.24 -5.25 -10.32
CA SER A 29 0.07 -6.61 -10.84
C SER A 29 -1.22 -7.27 -10.34
N ALA A 30 -1.52 -7.10 -9.05
CA ALA A 30 -2.74 -7.64 -8.46
C ALA A 30 -4.00 -6.98 -9.06
N ILE A 31 -4.01 -5.66 -9.19
CA ILE A 31 -5.13 -4.91 -9.78
C ILE A 31 -5.34 -5.33 -11.24
N ILE A 32 -4.29 -5.29 -12.05
CA ILE A 32 -4.37 -5.63 -13.48
C ILE A 32 -4.80 -7.09 -13.67
N SER A 33 -4.23 -8.03 -12.91
CA SER A 33 -4.63 -9.43 -12.99
C SER A 33 -6.09 -9.66 -12.58
N GLY A 34 -6.59 -8.84 -11.66
CA GLY A 34 -7.98 -8.89 -11.22
C GLY A 34 -8.98 -8.46 -12.28
N TRP A 35 -8.60 -7.53 -13.16
CA TRP A 35 -9.43 -7.13 -14.31
C TRP A 35 -9.52 -8.21 -15.39
N GLY A 36 -8.66 -9.24 -15.36
CA GLY A 36 -8.66 -10.35 -16.31
C GLY A 36 -8.07 -10.03 -17.67
N ASN A 37 -7.98 -11.05 -18.54
CA ASN A 37 -7.35 -10.91 -19.87
C ASN A 37 -8.33 -10.47 -20.97
N ASN A 38 -9.63 -10.63 -20.79
CA ASN A 38 -10.69 -10.30 -21.76
C ASN A 38 -11.12 -8.82 -21.68
N ARG A 39 -10.18 -7.93 -21.39
CA ARG A 39 -10.46 -6.49 -21.32
C ARG A 39 -10.22 -5.85 -22.67
N ASN A 40 -11.15 -5.02 -23.14
CA ASN A 40 -10.98 -4.18 -24.34
C ASN A 40 -10.06 -2.97 -24.11
N LYS A 41 -9.47 -2.85 -22.91
CA LYS A 41 -8.70 -1.68 -22.47
C LYS A 41 -7.23 -1.84 -22.84
N GLN A 42 -6.65 -0.78 -23.38
CA GLN A 42 -5.20 -0.70 -23.58
C GLN A 42 -4.55 -0.30 -22.25
N ILE A 43 -3.74 -1.19 -21.68
CA ILE A 43 -2.96 -0.92 -20.48
C ILE A 43 -1.48 -0.84 -20.86
N LYS A 44 -0.86 0.29 -20.48
CA LYS A 44 0.58 0.53 -20.60
C LYS A 44 1.18 0.61 -19.20
N ALA A 45 2.42 0.17 -19.02
CA ALA A 45 3.12 0.28 -17.76
C ALA A 45 4.59 0.66 -17.92
N PHE A 46 5.10 1.44 -16.97
CA PHE A 46 6.51 1.73 -16.80
C PHE A 46 6.93 1.42 -15.36
N ASP A 47 8.12 0.82 -15.19
CA ASP A 47 8.76 0.65 -13.89
C ASP A 47 10.23 1.03 -13.99
N ILE A 48 10.73 1.77 -13.00
CA ILE A 48 12.13 2.22 -12.96
C ILE A 48 13.13 1.04 -12.94
N LYS A 49 12.69 -0.14 -12.51
CA LYS A 49 13.49 -1.37 -12.53
C LYS A 49 13.85 -1.83 -13.95
N LEU A 50 13.15 -1.36 -14.98
CA LEU A 50 13.51 -1.59 -16.38
C LEU A 50 14.91 -1.03 -16.73
N LYS A 51 15.40 -0.06 -15.96
CA LYS A 51 16.74 0.53 -16.09
C LYS A 51 17.79 -0.17 -15.22
N LYS A 52 17.46 -1.29 -14.57
CA LYS A 52 18.30 -2.03 -13.60
C LYS A 52 18.40 -3.51 -13.97
N GLU A 53 19.12 -4.28 -13.18
CA GLU A 53 19.27 -5.74 -13.33
C GLU A 53 17.94 -6.52 -13.32
N SER A 54 16.90 -5.97 -12.70
CA SER A 54 15.55 -6.56 -12.62
C SER A 54 14.69 -6.35 -13.89
N ARG A 55 15.28 -5.94 -15.01
CA ARG A 55 14.56 -5.62 -16.27
C ARG A 55 13.73 -6.81 -16.78
N GLU A 56 14.33 -8.00 -16.79
CA GLU A 56 13.69 -9.21 -17.30
C GLU A 56 12.46 -9.60 -16.46
N GLU A 57 12.53 -9.42 -15.15
CA GLU A 57 11.40 -9.64 -14.24
C GLU A 57 10.20 -8.76 -14.61
N ILE A 58 10.43 -7.47 -14.89
CA ILE A 58 9.35 -6.53 -15.26
C ILE A 58 8.76 -6.88 -16.63
N ILE A 59 9.59 -7.26 -17.59
CA ILE A 59 9.13 -7.67 -18.93
C ILE A 59 8.31 -8.97 -18.84
N SER A 60 8.78 -9.99 -18.09
CA SER A 60 8.05 -11.24 -17.87
C SER A 60 6.68 -10.95 -17.23
N ARG A 61 6.65 -10.12 -16.21
CA ARG A 61 5.43 -9.69 -15.53
C ARG A 61 4.44 -9.00 -16.47
N GLY A 62 4.92 -8.11 -17.35
CA GLY A 62 4.10 -7.48 -18.39
C GLY A 62 3.49 -8.50 -19.34
N THR A 63 4.26 -9.49 -19.75
CA THR A 63 3.82 -10.59 -20.63
C THR A 63 2.74 -11.44 -19.93
N GLU A 64 2.95 -11.84 -18.67
CA GLU A 64 1.99 -12.60 -17.88
C GLU A 64 0.66 -11.85 -17.68
N LEU A 65 0.74 -10.53 -17.53
CA LEU A 65 -0.42 -9.66 -17.37
C LEU A 65 -1.07 -9.26 -18.70
N ASN A 66 -0.50 -9.63 -19.84
CA ASN A 66 -0.94 -9.23 -21.18
C ASN A 66 -1.11 -7.71 -21.31
N ILE A 67 -0.05 -6.95 -20.98
CA ILE A 67 0.02 -5.49 -21.08
C ILE A 67 1.27 -5.03 -21.81
N VAL A 68 1.26 -3.77 -22.26
CA VAL A 68 2.42 -3.15 -22.91
C VAL A 68 3.34 -2.55 -21.84
N VAL A 69 4.59 -3.03 -21.78
CA VAL A 69 5.63 -2.46 -20.92
C VAL A 69 6.51 -1.54 -21.78
N ASN A 70 6.54 -0.26 -21.45
CA ASN A 70 7.30 0.76 -22.16
C ASN A 70 8.61 1.09 -21.43
N LEU A 71 9.59 1.62 -22.16
CA LEU A 71 10.92 1.91 -21.62
C LEU A 71 11.02 3.27 -20.91
N SER A 72 10.03 4.14 -21.08
CA SER A 72 9.97 5.45 -20.43
C SER A 72 8.57 5.74 -19.88
N SER A 73 8.53 6.59 -18.86
CA SER A 73 7.27 7.13 -18.32
C SER A 73 6.53 8.00 -19.34
N GLU A 74 7.26 8.76 -20.17
CA GLU A 74 6.69 9.58 -21.25
C GLU A 74 5.80 8.76 -22.20
N GLU A 75 6.31 7.62 -22.70
CA GLU A 75 5.57 6.75 -23.61
C GLU A 75 4.30 6.16 -22.99
N VAL A 76 4.30 5.99 -21.68
CA VAL A 76 3.17 5.41 -20.94
C VAL A 76 2.10 6.46 -20.62
N ILE A 77 2.54 7.69 -20.29
CA ILE A 77 1.65 8.77 -19.85
C ILE A 77 1.00 9.47 -21.04
N LYS A 78 1.72 9.60 -22.14
CA LYS A 78 1.21 10.23 -23.35
C LYS A 78 -0.05 9.49 -23.83
N ASP A 79 -1.10 10.24 -24.11
CA ASP A 79 -2.42 9.75 -24.52
C ASP A 79 -3.12 8.87 -23.44
N ALA A 80 -2.69 8.95 -22.16
CA ALA A 80 -3.33 8.23 -21.07
C ALA A 80 -4.44 9.07 -20.42
N ASP A 81 -5.65 8.51 -20.41
CA ASP A 81 -6.80 9.11 -19.72
C ASP A 81 -6.73 8.88 -18.21
N LEU A 82 -6.28 7.68 -17.80
CA LEU A 82 -6.21 7.24 -16.42
C LEU A 82 -4.79 6.80 -16.07
N ILE A 83 -4.17 7.45 -15.11
CA ILE A 83 -2.81 7.18 -14.67
C ILE A 83 -2.85 6.68 -13.23
N PHE A 84 -2.40 5.45 -12.98
CA PHE A 84 -2.29 4.84 -11.66
C PHE A 84 -0.84 4.85 -11.19
N SER A 85 -0.55 5.60 -10.13
CA SER A 85 0.77 5.60 -9.48
C SER A 85 0.80 4.59 -8.35
N THR A 86 1.67 3.58 -8.48
CA THR A 86 1.82 2.45 -7.56
C THR A 86 3.30 2.20 -7.24
N VAL A 87 4.00 3.27 -6.88
CA VAL A 87 5.42 3.26 -6.53
C VAL A 87 5.62 3.24 -5.01
N SER A 88 6.86 3.21 -4.55
CA SER A 88 7.17 3.37 -3.13
C SER A 88 6.88 4.79 -2.63
N ALA A 89 6.62 4.94 -1.33
CA ALA A 89 6.20 6.21 -0.73
C ALA A 89 7.20 7.36 -0.97
N ASP A 90 8.49 7.06 -0.92
CA ASP A 90 9.60 8.00 -1.15
C ASP A 90 9.66 8.50 -2.61
N GLN A 91 9.14 7.73 -3.57
CA GLN A 91 9.13 8.09 -4.99
C GLN A 91 7.85 8.84 -5.42
N ALA A 92 6.79 8.86 -4.61
CA ALA A 92 5.49 9.38 -4.99
C ALA A 92 5.54 10.82 -5.52
N LEU A 93 6.24 11.73 -4.82
CA LEU A 93 6.36 13.13 -5.23
C LEU A 93 7.25 13.32 -6.46
N SER A 94 8.30 12.52 -6.62
CA SER A 94 9.16 12.53 -7.81
C SER A 94 8.39 12.08 -9.04
N VAL A 95 7.57 11.03 -8.90
CA VAL A 95 6.69 10.55 -9.99
C VAL A 95 5.65 11.60 -10.36
N ALA A 96 5.03 12.28 -9.41
CA ALA A 96 4.08 13.35 -9.72
C ALA A 96 4.73 14.49 -10.54
N ARG A 97 5.98 14.87 -10.24
CA ARG A 97 6.74 15.84 -11.04
C ARG A 97 7.04 15.33 -12.45
N GLU A 98 7.46 14.07 -12.58
CA GLU A 98 7.74 13.46 -13.87
C GLU A 98 6.47 13.37 -14.72
N VAL A 99 5.38 12.88 -14.14
CA VAL A 99 4.07 12.78 -14.80
C VAL A 99 3.56 14.15 -15.26
N SER A 100 3.74 15.21 -14.46
CA SER A 100 3.28 16.55 -14.82
C SER A 100 3.91 17.11 -16.09
N SER A 101 5.02 16.55 -16.55
CA SER A 101 5.66 16.96 -17.81
C SER A 101 4.97 16.40 -19.06
N TYR A 102 4.14 15.37 -18.91
CA TYR A 102 3.59 14.61 -20.02
C TYR A 102 2.08 14.36 -19.94
N ILE A 103 1.47 14.57 -18.76
CA ILE A 103 0.04 14.36 -18.52
C ILE A 103 -0.78 15.35 -19.35
N GLU A 104 -1.84 14.83 -19.98
CA GLU A 104 -2.79 15.66 -20.69
C GLU A 104 -3.79 16.32 -19.73
N LYS A 105 -4.39 17.43 -20.19
CA LYS A 105 -5.45 18.10 -19.43
C LYS A 105 -6.63 17.16 -19.27
N GLU A 106 -7.25 17.22 -18.08
CA GLU A 106 -8.42 16.42 -17.71
C GLU A 106 -8.15 14.92 -17.53
N SER A 107 -6.89 14.45 -17.72
CA SER A 107 -6.52 13.08 -17.35
C SER A 107 -6.51 12.90 -15.84
N TYR A 108 -6.94 11.74 -15.36
CA TYR A 108 -7.00 11.40 -13.94
C TYR A 108 -5.70 10.77 -13.45
N PHE A 109 -5.12 11.33 -12.42
CA PHE A 109 -3.96 10.78 -11.72
C PHE A 109 -4.39 10.18 -10.37
N PHE A 110 -4.52 8.86 -10.33
CA PHE A 110 -4.82 8.09 -9.13
C PHE A 110 -3.53 7.78 -8.38
N ASP A 111 -3.31 8.43 -7.25
CA ASP A 111 -2.13 8.17 -6.42
C ASP A 111 -2.45 7.13 -5.34
N LEU A 112 -2.03 5.86 -5.54
CA LEU A 112 -2.23 4.75 -4.62
C LEU A 112 -1.09 4.59 -3.61
N ASN A 113 -0.11 5.49 -3.63
CA ASN A 113 1.08 5.37 -2.80
C ASN A 113 0.77 5.65 -1.32
N SER A 114 1.42 4.92 -0.43
CA SER A 114 1.21 5.05 1.03
C SER A 114 2.13 6.15 1.60
N CYS A 115 1.91 7.41 1.25
CA CYS A 115 2.68 8.54 1.72
C CYS A 115 1.87 9.52 2.57
N ALA A 116 2.57 10.42 3.28
CA ALA A 116 1.95 11.39 4.17
C ALA A 116 0.96 12.30 3.43
N PRO A 117 -0.12 12.76 4.09
CA PRO A 117 -1.10 13.68 3.50
C PRO A 117 -0.47 14.94 2.89
N SER A 118 0.54 15.51 3.53
CA SER A 118 1.28 16.67 3.00
C SER A 118 2.03 16.36 1.70
N SER A 119 2.51 15.13 1.51
CA SER A 119 3.12 14.69 0.24
C SER A 119 2.08 14.58 -0.86
N LYS A 120 0.89 14.03 -0.56
CA LYS A 120 -0.26 13.98 -1.48
C LYS A 120 -0.71 15.38 -1.92
N GLN A 121 -0.83 16.32 -0.97
CA GLN A 121 -1.20 17.70 -1.27
C GLN A 121 -0.17 18.41 -2.18
N LYS A 122 1.13 18.19 -1.96
CA LYS A 122 2.16 18.72 -2.85
C LYS A 122 2.10 18.08 -4.25
N ALA A 123 1.82 16.78 -4.32
CA ALA A 123 1.66 16.08 -5.59
C ALA A 123 0.42 16.57 -6.35
N SER A 124 -0.71 16.81 -5.66
CA SER A 124 -1.91 17.34 -6.29
C SER A 124 -1.67 18.75 -6.89
N GLN A 125 -1.02 19.64 -6.14
CA GLN A 125 -0.67 20.96 -6.65
C GLN A 125 0.15 20.89 -7.94
N ILE A 126 1.07 19.94 -8.06
CA ILE A 126 1.89 19.76 -9.25
C ILE A 126 1.04 19.27 -10.44
N ILE A 127 0.24 18.22 -10.25
CA ILE A 127 -0.61 17.64 -11.31
C ILE A 127 -1.71 18.64 -11.75
N GLU A 128 -2.37 19.29 -10.80
CA GLU A 128 -3.46 20.21 -11.07
C GLU A 128 -2.96 21.53 -11.72
N SER A 129 -1.72 21.94 -11.44
CA SER A 129 -1.12 23.13 -12.08
C SER A 129 -0.97 23.01 -13.61
N VAL A 130 -0.96 21.78 -14.13
CA VAL A 130 -0.88 21.49 -15.56
C VAL A 130 -2.21 21.04 -16.15
N GLY A 131 -3.29 21.01 -15.36
CA GLY A 131 -4.66 20.72 -15.76
C GLY A 131 -5.07 19.25 -15.64
N GLY A 132 -4.25 18.38 -15.03
CA GLY A 132 -4.64 17.03 -14.65
C GLY A 132 -5.54 17.01 -13.42
N TYR A 133 -6.29 15.93 -13.21
CA TYR A 133 -7.15 15.72 -12.04
C TYR A 133 -6.47 14.75 -11.07
N TYR A 134 -6.13 15.23 -9.88
CA TYR A 134 -5.49 14.41 -8.86
C TYR A 134 -6.52 13.75 -7.93
N VAL A 135 -6.34 12.45 -7.66
CA VAL A 135 -7.17 11.66 -6.75
C VAL A 135 -6.29 11.00 -5.69
N ASP A 136 -6.50 11.36 -4.42
CA ASP A 136 -5.85 10.70 -3.29
C ASP A 136 -6.53 9.35 -3.04
N VAL A 137 -5.81 8.25 -3.26
CA VAL A 137 -6.30 6.89 -3.08
C VAL A 137 -5.57 6.20 -1.95
N ALA A 138 -6.32 5.77 -0.93
CA ALA A 138 -5.81 4.95 0.16
C ALA A 138 -6.26 3.49 -0.01
N VAL A 139 -5.32 2.58 -0.24
CA VAL A 139 -5.57 1.14 -0.27
C VAL A 139 -5.67 0.63 1.16
N MET A 140 -6.85 0.12 1.59
CA MET A 140 -7.18 -0.12 2.99
C MET A 140 -6.93 -1.54 3.49
N ALA A 141 -6.52 -2.46 2.60
CA ALA A 141 -6.17 -3.84 2.92
C ALA A 141 -4.99 -4.31 2.05
N PRO A 142 -4.37 -5.46 2.33
CA PRO A 142 -3.48 -6.12 1.39
C PRO A 142 -4.21 -6.39 0.07
N VAL A 143 -3.52 -6.19 -1.06
CA VAL A 143 -4.13 -6.37 -2.39
C VAL A 143 -4.51 -7.81 -2.68
N HIS A 144 -3.84 -8.77 -2.07
CA HIS A 144 -4.24 -10.19 -2.13
C HIS A 144 -5.08 -10.59 -0.90
N PRO A 145 -6.12 -11.43 -1.09
CA PRO A 145 -6.53 -12.09 -2.34
C PRO A 145 -7.50 -11.25 -3.21
N GLN A 146 -7.94 -10.07 -2.74
CA GLN A 146 -9.02 -9.28 -3.33
C GLN A 146 -8.67 -8.60 -4.66
N LYS A 147 -7.36 -8.45 -4.96
CA LYS A 147 -6.86 -7.85 -6.20
C LYS A 147 -7.47 -6.46 -6.47
N HIS A 148 -8.10 -6.25 -7.65
CA HIS A 148 -8.77 -5.00 -8.02
C HIS A 148 -9.96 -4.63 -7.12
N MET A 149 -10.54 -5.61 -6.40
CA MET A 149 -11.63 -5.42 -5.45
C MET A 149 -11.14 -5.05 -4.03
N VAL A 150 -9.84 -4.82 -3.85
CA VAL A 150 -9.32 -4.34 -2.57
C VAL A 150 -10.03 -3.04 -2.15
N PRO A 151 -10.46 -2.90 -0.87
CA PRO A 151 -11.15 -1.69 -0.44
C PRO A 151 -10.27 -0.45 -0.60
N LEU A 152 -10.79 0.54 -1.31
CA LEU A 152 -10.19 1.84 -1.52
C LEU A 152 -10.99 2.93 -0.82
N ILE A 153 -10.31 3.91 -0.26
CA ILE A 153 -10.88 5.19 0.14
C ILE A 153 -10.28 6.26 -0.75
N ILE A 154 -11.10 7.15 -1.29
CA ILE A 154 -10.64 8.22 -2.16
C ILE A 154 -11.13 9.58 -1.68
N SER A 155 -10.32 10.63 -1.89
CA SER A 155 -10.65 12.02 -1.57
C SER A 155 -10.02 13.00 -2.56
N GLY A 156 -10.48 14.26 -2.53
CA GLY A 156 -10.08 15.33 -3.44
C GLY A 156 -11.26 15.85 -4.26
N ASP A 157 -11.09 16.97 -4.94
CA ASP A 157 -12.16 17.69 -5.62
C ASP A 157 -12.86 16.87 -6.71
N LYS A 158 -12.14 15.94 -7.35
CA LYS A 158 -12.65 15.04 -8.40
C LYS A 158 -12.95 13.63 -7.92
N SER A 159 -13.02 13.42 -6.60
CA SER A 159 -13.22 12.08 -6.03
C SER A 159 -14.56 11.44 -6.40
N PHE A 160 -15.62 12.24 -6.57
CA PHE A 160 -16.92 11.70 -6.97
C PHE A 160 -16.89 11.18 -8.41
N GLU A 161 -16.41 11.98 -9.37
CA GLU A 161 -16.27 11.55 -10.77
C GLU A 161 -15.29 10.38 -10.88
N ALA A 162 -14.19 10.43 -10.13
CA ALA A 162 -13.22 9.34 -10.04
C ALA A 162 -13.84 8.04 -9.53
N SER A 163 -14.79 8.11 -8.59
CA SER A 163 -15.49 6.90 -8.09
C SER A 163 -16.31 6.21 -9.17
N LEU A 164 -16.95 6.96 -10.06
CA LEU A 164 -17.68 6.40 -11.20
C LEU A 164 -16.76 5.70 -12.20
N ILE A 165 -15.58 6.28 -12.46
CA ILE A 165 -14.55 5.66 -13.29
C ILE A 165 -14.07 4.35 -12.65
N LEU A 166 -13.78 4.36 -11.34
CA LEU A 166 -13.35 3.16 -10.62
C LEU A 166 -14.44 2.08 -10.57
N GLU A 167 -15.71 2.46 -10.49
CA GLU A 167 -16.84 1.54 -10.61
C GLU A 167 -16.92 0.89 -12.00
N GLY A 168 -16.69 1.66 -13.06
CA GLY A 168 -16.54 1.14 -14.42
C GLY A 168 -15.35 0.20 -14.61
N LEU A 169 -14.29 0.36 -13.79
CA LEU A 169 -13.13 -0.53 -13.71
C LEU A 169 -13.30 -1.72 -12.74
N PRO A 170 -14.50 -2.11 -12.40
CA PRO A 170 -15.04 -2.83 -11.25
C PRO A 170 -14.13 -2.83 -10.00
N MET A 171 -13.72 -1.65 -9.55
CA MET A 171 -12.94 -1.49 -8.32
C MET A 171 -13.83 -1.09 -7.13
N ASN A 172 -13.48 -1.54 -5.94
CA ASN A 172 -14.24 -1.27 -4.72
C ASN A 172 -13.76 0.04 -4.06
N SER A 173 -14.32 1.17 -4.48
CA SER A 173 -13.96 2.48 -3.94
C SER A 173 -15.10 3.11 -3.14
N ARG A 174 -14.72 3.91 -2.12
CA ARG A 174 -15.62 4.74 -1.32
C ARG A 174 -15.07 6.16 -1.24
N VAL A 175 -15.89 7.13 -1.61
CA VAL A 175 -15.57 8.55 -1.48
C VAL A 175 -15.64 8.96 -0.01
N ILE A 176 -14.64 9.69 0.44
CA ILE A 176 -14.64 10.42 1.70
C ILE A 176 -14.61 11.90 1.36
N ASP A 177 -15.63 12.60 1.81
CA ASP A 177 -15.71 14.05 1.62
C ASP A 177 -14.52 14.78 2.28
N GLY A 178 -13.94 15.68 1.53
CA GLY A 178 -12.81 16.49 1.97
C GLY A 178 -11.67 16.59 0.95
N PRO A 179 -10.68 17.43 1.23
CA PRO A 179 -9.58 17.72 0.31
C PRO A 179 -8.64 16.51 0.14
N VAL A 180 -7.75 16.62 -0.84
CA VAL A 180 -6.61 15.72 -1.01
C VAL A 180 -5.83 15.58 0.30
N GLY A 181 -5.47 14.35 0.65
CA GLY A 181 -4.84 13.99 1.93
C GLY A 181 -5.82 13.42 2.96
N ARG A 182 -7.14 13.56 2.76
CA ARG A 182 -8.15 13.04 3.71
C ARG A 182 -8.15 11.51 3.75
N ALA A 183 -8.16 10.87 2.60
CA ALA A 183 -8.10 9.41 2.49
C ALA A 183 -6.79 8.86 3.08
N SER A 184 -5.66 9.46 2.71
CA SER A 184 -4.34 9.12 3.24
C SER A 184 -4.25 9.32 4.76
N SER A 185 -4.84 10.40 5.32
CA SER A 185 -4.88 10.61 6.78
C SER A 185 -5.56 9.46 7.51
N ILE A 186 -6.71 9.00 7.01
CA ILE A 186 -7.44 7.87 7.61
C ILE A 186 -6.55 6.62 7.63
N LYS A 187 -5.89 6.31 6.51
CA LYS A 187 -4.98 5.16 6.41
C LYS A 187 -3.79 5.31 7.37
N MET A 188 -3.15 6.47 7.43
CA MET A 188 -1.97 6.71 8.25
C MET A 188 -2.30 6.62 9.74
N VAL A 189 -3.39 7.25 10.21
CA VAL A 189 -3.84 7.15 11.62
C VAL A 189 -4.15 5.69 11.98
N ARG A 190 -4.88 4.96 11.11
CA ARG A 190 -5.12 3.54 11.31
C ARG A 190 -3.82 2.72 11.40
N SER A 191 -2.82 3.08 10.63
CA SER A 191 -1.52 2.38 10.60
C SER A 191 -0.77 2.46 11.92
N ILE A 192 -0.93 3.53 12.71
CA ILE A 192 -0.35 3.64 14.05
C ILE A 192 -0.80 2.46 14.91
N MET A 193 -2.11 2.23 14.96
CA MET A 193 -2.67 1.16 15.79
C MET A 193 -2.30 -0.23 15.25
N VAL A 194 -2.53 -0.48 13.96
CA VAL A 194 -2.32 -1.82 13.36
C VAL A 194 -0.87 -2.27 13.51
N LYS A 195 0.09 -1.43 13.09
CA LYS A 195 1.50 -1.78 13.14
C LYS A 195 2.12 -1.64 14.54
N GLY A 196 1.56 -0.73 15.35
CA GLY A 196 1.94 -0.61 16.76
C GLY A 196 1.60 -1.87 17.54
N LEU A 197 0.41 -2.44 17.33
CA LEU A 197 0.03 -3.71 17.94
C LEU A 197 0.91 -4.87 17.47
N GLU A 198 1.30 -4.89 16.20
CA GLU A 198 2.23 -5.92 15.69
C GLU A 198 3.59 -5.84 16.40
N ALA A 199 4.16 -4.65 16.52
CA ALA A 199 5.46 -4.45 17.17
C ALA A 199 5.37 -4.75 18.68
N LEU A 200 4.32 -4.27 19.37
CA LEU A 200 4.11 -4.54 20.79
C LEU A 200 3.92 -6.03 21.07
N THR A 201 3.19 -6.73 20.18
CA THR A 201 3.00 -8.19 20.28
C THR A 201 4.35 -8.91 20.13
N ALA A 202 5.18 -8.51 19.18
CA ALA A 202 6.51 -9.09 19.00
C ALA A 202 7.38 -8.90 20.25
N GLU A 203 7.46 -7.68 20.76
CA GLU A 203 8.24 -7.36 21.96
C GLU A 203 7.78 -8.18 23.17
N CYS A 204 6.46 -8.23 23.42
CA CYS A 204 5.89 -9.02 24.51
C CYS A 204 6.19 -10.52 24.36
N THR A 205 6.01 -11.07 23.14
CA THR A 205 6.26 -12.49 22.86
C THR A 205 7.72 -12.86 23.13
N PHE A 206 8.67 -12.08 22.61
CA PHE A 206 10.09 -12.39 22.79
C PHE A 206 10.53 -12.22 24.24
N ALA A 207 10.05 -11.19 24.94
CA ALA A 207 10.33 -11.02 26.37
C ALA A 207 9.80 -12.20 27.21
N ALA A 208 8.59 -12.68 26.92
CA ALA A 208 8.00 -13.80 27.63
C ALA A 208 8.73 -15.12 27.35
N VAL A 209 9.18 -15.33 26.11
CA VAL A 209 10.02 -16.50 25.74
C VAL A 209 11.36 -16.48 26.46
N GLU A 210 12.05 -15.32 26.48
CA GLU A 210 13.33 -15.19 27.14
C GLU A 210 13.27 -15.33 28.65
N ALA A 211 12.14 -14.92 29.24
CA ALA A 211 11.88 -15.07 30.67
C ALA A 211 11.29 -16.44 31.06
N ASP A 212 11.04 -17.34 30.08
CA ASP A 212 10.44 -18.67 30.27
C ASP A 212 9.06 -18.60 30.96
N VAL A 213 8.23 -17.63 30.56
CA VAL A 213 6.88 -17.37 31.12
C VAL A 213 5.81 -17.15 30.05
N LEU A 214 6.03 -17.67 28.83
CA LEU A 214 5.14 -17.41 27.69
C LEU A 214 3.69 -17.86 27.95
N ASP A 215 3.53 -19.07 28.45
CA ASP A 215 2.21 -19.69 28.67
C ASP A 215 1.43 -18.94 29.77
N GLU A 216 2.11 -18.55 30.85
CA GLU A 216 1.51 -17.79 31.95
C GLU A 216 1.05 -16.40 31.51
N VAL A 217 1.91 -15.69 30.77
CA VAL A 217 1.59 -14.36 30.23
C VAL A 217 0.42 -14.44 29.26
N PHE A 218 0.45 -15.37 28.32
CA PHE A 218 -0.60 -15.49 27.30
C PHE A 218 -1.93 -15.98 27.88
N THR A 219 -1.90 -16.89 28.87
CA THR A 219 -3.09 -17.31 29.62
C THR A 219 -3.70 -16.11 30.35
N SER A 220 -2.89 -15.35 31.10
CA SER A 220 -3.35 -14.16 31.80
C SER A 220 -3.95 -13.10 30.89
N LEU A 221 -3.36 -12.86 29.72
CA LEU A 221 -3.89 -11.94 28.72
C LEU A 221 -5.22 -12.43 28.13
N SER A 222 -5.35 -13.75 27.88
CA SER A 222 -6.59 -14.37 27.39
C SER A 222 -7.72 -14.29 28.42
N ASP A 223 -7.43 -14.53 29.69
CA ASP A 223 -8.39 -14.43 30.80
C ASP A 223 -8.91 -13.00 30.95
N GLY A 224 -8.04 -12.02 30.81
CA GLY A 224 -8.43 -10.58 30.84
C GLY A 224 -9.25 -10.14 29.61
N HIS A 225 -9.17 -10.86 28.51
CA HIS A 225 -9.83 -10.53 27.26
C HIS A 225 -10.42 -11.77 26.57
N PRO A 226 -11.53 -12.36 27.06
CA PRO A 226 -12.04 -13.68 26.62
C PRO A 226 -12.37 -13.79 25.13
N HIS A 227 -12.54 -12.66 24.44
CA HIS A 227 -12.82 -12.61 23.00
C HIS A 227 -11.58 -12.35 22.13
N PHE A 228 -10.39 -12.27 22.75
CA PHE A 228 -9.14 -11.98 22.08
C PHE A 228 -8.18 -13.18 22.20
N ASP A 229 -8.10 -13.98 21.15
CA ASP A 229 -7.16 -15.08 21.06
C ASP A 229 -5.73 -14.54 20.84
N ILE A 230 -5.00 -14.36 21.93
CA ILE A 230 -3.65 -13.77 21.93
C ILE A 230 -2.67 -14.63 21.13
N PHE A 231 -2.75 -15.96 21.20
CA PHE A 231 -1.86 -16.84 20.43
C PHE A 231 -2.05 -16.66 18.93
N LYS A 232 -3.29 -16.73 18.47
CA LYS A 232 -3.62 -16.55 17.06
C LYS A 232 -3.22 -15.16 16.55
N HIS A 233 -3.46 -14.12 17.33
CA HIS A 233 -3.07 -12.76 16.97
C HIS A 233 -1.55 -12.58 16.98
N SER A 234 -0.81 -13.20 17.89
CA SER A 234 0.65 -13.14 17.95
C SER A 234 1.28 -13.84 16.74
N ILE A 235 0.80 -15.02 16.36
CA ILE A 235 1.22 -15.72 15.16
C ILE A 235 1.00 -14.84 13.93
N TYR A 236 -0.21 -14.28 13.76
CA TYR A 236 -0.56 -13.41 12.64
C TYR A 236 0.33 -12.16 12.59
N ASN A 237 0.53 -11.49 13.72
CA ASN A 237 1.29 -10.25 13.80
C ASN A 237 2.78 -10.47 13.49
N LEU A 238 3.39 -11.53 14.03
CA LEU A 238 4.77 -11.91 13.72
C LEU A 238 4.94 -12.27 12.23
N GLU A 239 4.04 -13.08 11.70
CA GLU A 239 4.04 -13.44 10.28
C GLU A 239 4.01 -12.21 9.38
N ARG A 240 3.14 -11.25 9.69
CA ARG A 240 3.01 -9.99 8.93
C ARG A 240 4.28 -9.15 8.99
N SER A 241 4.89 -9.05 10.16
CA SER A 241 6.13 -8.29 10.37
C SER A 241 7.32 -8.94 9.66
N LEU A 242 7.47 -10.25 9.76
CA LEU A 242 8.52 -11.00 9.06
C LEU A 242 8.39 -10.90 7.54
N THR A 243 7.16 -10.96 7.00
CA THR A 243 6.94 -10.95 5.55
C THR A 243 7.04 -9.56 4.94
N HIS A 244 6.60 -8.53 5.65
CA HIS A 244 6.41 -7.20 5.09
C HIS A 244 7.12 -6.10 5.90
N GLY A 245 7.99 -6.44 6.82
CA GLY A 245 8.58 -5.54 7.80
C GLY A 245 9.23 -4.31 7.17
N HIS A 246 10.11 -4.47 6.17
CA HIS A 246 10.75 -3.36 5.49
C HIS A 246 9.74 -2.36 4.90
N ARG A 247 8.74 -2.86 4.16
CA ARG A 247 7.68 -2.00 3.60
C ARG A 247 6.88 -1.30 4.70
N ARG A 248 6.60 -1.99 5.81
CA ARG A 248 5.87 -1.46 6.96
C ARG A 248 6.65 -0.39 7.70
N ALA A 249 7.97 -0.55 7.80
CA ALA A 249 8.86 0.46 8.34
C ALA A 249 8.81 1.76 7.51
N GLU A 250 8.89 1.67 6.18
CA GLU A 250 8.74 2.83 5.29
C GLU A 250 7.37 3.53 5.44
N GLU A 251 6.30 2.75 5.51
CA GLU A 251 4.96 3.31 5.76
C GLU A 251 4.86 4.02 7.13
N LEU A 252 5.60 3.56 8.17
CA LEU A 252 5.65 4.20 9.48
C LEU A 252 6.52 5.47 9.51
N LYS A 253 7.53 5.56 8.66
CA LYS A 253 8.26 6.81 8.43
C LYS A 253 7.32 7.90 7.88
N GLU A 254 6.43 7.55 6.95
CA GLU A 254 5.41 8.48 6.44
C GLU A 254 4.35 8.83 7.52
N VAL A 255 3.98 7.88 8.38
CA VAL A 255 3.14 8.15 9.57
C VAL A 255 3.83 9.13 10.51
N SER A 256 5.13 8.93 10.77
CA SER A 256 5.91 9.82 11.63
C SER A 256 5.96 11.24 11.09
N LYS A 257 6.13 11.39 9.78
CA LYS A 257 6.08 12.68 9.10
C LYS A 257 4.70 13.36 9.21
N MET A 258 3.62 12.61 9.02
CA MET A 258 2.26 13.14 9.23
C MET A 258 2.09 13.65 10.66
N LEU A 259 2.57 12.91 11.68
CA LEU A 259 2.46 13.34 13.08
C LEU A 259 3.29 14.60 13.35
N GLU A 260 4.47 14.75 12.74
CA GLU A 260 5.28 15.97 12.79
C GLU A 260 4.54 17.16 12.16
N ASP A 261 3.93 16.99 10.97
CA ASP A 261 3.11 18.00 10.31
C ASP A 261 1.92 18.44 11.19
N LEU A 262 1.34 17.49 11.95
CA LEU A 262 0.27 17.74 12.92
C LEU A 262 0.77 18.28 14.27
N LYS A 263 2.07 18.49 14.46
CA LYS A 263 2.72 18.89 15.73
C LYS A 263 2.44 17.94 16.90
N LEU A 264 2.30 16.66 16.61
CA LEU A 264 2.10 15.59 17.58
C LEU A 264 3.39 14.80 17.80
N THR A 265 3.50 14.15 18.98
CA THR A 265 4.61 13.20 19.23
C THR A 265 4.48 11.98 18.34
N ASN A 266 5.62 11.51 17.81
CA ASN A 266 5.70 10.35 16.92
C ASN A 266 6.58 9.22 17.48
N ARG A 267 6.84 9.22 18.80
CA ARG A 267 7.76 8.29 19.46
C ARG A 267 7.35 6.83 19.23
N MET A 268 6.06 6.50 19.38
CA MET A 268 5.56 5.15 19.17
C MET A 268 5.71 4.71 17.71
N SER A 269 5.39 5.57 16.76
CA SER A 269 5.54 5.26 15.33
C SER A 269 7.00 5.04 14.94
N LYS A 270 7.94 5.83 15.48
CA LYS A 270 9.40 5.63 15.27
C LYS A 270 9.89 4.31 15.88
N ALA A 271 9.51 4.01 17.11
CA ALA A 271 9.85 2.73 17.75
C ALA A 271 9.26 1.53 16.98
N THR A 272 8.01 1.65 16.55
CA THR A 272 7.37 0.62 15.72
C THR A 272 8.08 0.44 14.38
N ALA A 273 8.56 1.51 13.74
CA ALA A 273 9.33 1.42 12.49
C ALA A 273 10.63 0.61 12.69
N ILE A 274 11.34 0.83 13.80
CA ILE A 274 12.55 0.08 14.15
C ILE A 274 12.22 -1.41 14.32
N TRP A 275 11.14 -1.75 15.04
CA TRP A 275 10.70 -3.13 15.21
C TRP A 275 10.36 -3.80 13.88
N GLN A 276 9.61 -3.11 13.02
CA GLN A 276 9.24 -3.63 11.70
C GLN A 276 10.48 -3.86 10.81
N GLU A 277 11.46 -2.96 10.84
CA GLU A 277 12.71 -3.10 10.10
C GLU A 277 13.51 -4.31 10.58
N LYS A 278 13.71 -4.46 11.91
CA LYS A 278 14.40 -5.60 12.50
C LYS A 278 13.75 -6.92 12.14
N LEU A 279 12.42 -7.04 12.31
CA LEU A 279 11.68 -8.26 11.97
C LEU A 279 11.71 -8.57 10.47
N GLY A 280 11.67 -7.54 9.62
CA GLY A 280 11.78 -7.69 8.17
C GLY A 280 13.16 -8.17 7.70
N SER A 281 14.19 -7.96 8.52
CA SER A 281 15.58 -8.39 8.23
C SER A 281 15.86 -9.84 8.63
N LEU A 282 14.98 -10.47 9.42
CA LEU A 282 15.11 -11.87 9.78
C LEU A 282 14.89 -12.79 8.58
N LYS A 283 15.81 -13.73 8.35
CA LYS A 283 15.69 -14.69 7.27
C LYS A 283 14.57 -15.69 7.56
N ARG A 284 13.74 -15.96 6.56
CA ARG A 284 12.68 -16.96 6.64
C ARG A 284 13.21 -18.29 6.13
N GLU A 285 13.31 -19.29 7.01
CA GLU A 285 13.60 -20.68 6.62
C GLU A 285 12.38 -21.61 6.75
N ASN A 286 11.28 -21.17 7.44
CA ASN A 286 10.18 -22.07 7.81
C ASN A 286 8.84 -21.69 7.18
N SER A 287 8.01 -22.69 6.89
CA SER A 287 6.65 -22.48 6.39
C SER A 287 5.70 -22.03 7.51
N LEU A 288 4.61 -21.35 7.13
CA LEU A 288 3.58 -20.87 8.06
C LEU A 288 2.90 -21.98 8.88
N SER A 289 2.87 -23.22 8.37
CA SER A 289 2.34 -24.39 9.09
C SER A 289 3.19 -24.72 10.32
N GLU A 290 4.51 -24.62 10.22
CA GLU A 290 5.42 -24.89 11.36
C GLU A 290 5.26 -23.87 12.50
N ILE A 291 4.92 -22.62 12.18
CA ILE A 291 4.67 -21.57 13.18
C ILE A 291 3.45 -21.93 14.03
N ARG A 292 2.39 -22.47 13.42
CA ARG A 292 1.14 -22.82 14.11
C ARG A 292 1.29 -24.03 15.00
N ASP A 293 2.09 -25.00 14.56
CA ASP A 293 2.24 -26.28 15.26
C ASP A 293 3.18 -26.19 16.47
N ASN A 294 4.13 -25.25 16.46
CA ASN A 294 5.07 -25.05 17.57
C ASN A 294 5.48 -23.59 17.76
N PHE A 295 4.53 -22.76 18.18
CA PHE A 295 4.73 -21.31 18.36
C PHE A 295 5.87 -20.96 19.33
N HIS A 296 5.98 -21.70 20.47
CA HIS A 296 7.02 -21.47 21.47
C HIS A 296 8.44 -21.64 20.86
N SER A 297 8.70 -22.78 20.23
CA SER A 297 10.00 -23.05 19.60
C SER A 297 10.30 -22.07 18.46
N PHE A 298 9.28 -21.66 17.71
CA PHE A 298 9.42 -20.66 16.67
C PHE A 298 9.80 -19.28 17.24
N ALA A 299 9.08 -18.82 18.27
CA ALA A 299 9.35 -17.53 18.91
C ALA A 299 10.74 -17.52 19.57
N LYS A 300 11.16 -18.64 20.19
CA LYS A 300 12.51 -18.77 20.76
C LYS A 300 13.62 -18.64 19.72
N ARG A 301 13.50 -19.32 18.58
CA ARG A 301 14.47 -19.17 17.47
C ARG A 301 14.54 -17.74 16.96
N LEU A 302 13.37 -17.10 16.74
CA LEU A 302 13.35 -15.70 16.30
C LEU A 302 13.99 -14.76 17.30
N SER A 303 13.83 -15.00 18.62
CA SER A 303 14.47 -14.22 19.66
C SER A 303 15.99 -14.40 19.63
N GLU A 304 16.50 -15.62 19.40
CA GLU A 304 17.91 -15.90 19.21
C GLU A 304 18.47 -15.15 17.98
N ASP A 305 17.79 -15.23 16.83
CA ASP A 305 18.18 -14.53 15.60
C ASP A 305 18.19 -13.00 15.77
N LEU A 306 17.26 -12.45 16.54
CA LEU A 306 17.19 -11.00 16.82
C LEU A 306 18.39 -10.48 17.61
N ARG A 307 19.00 -11.30 18.47
CA ARG A 307 20.21 -10.92 19.24
C ARG A 307 21.44 -10.80 18.35
N ASP A 308 21.48 -11.55 17.25
CA ASP A 308 22.59 -11.52 16.30
C ASP A 308 22.54 -10.28 15.37
N ILE A 309 21.39 -9.62 15.29
CA ILE A 309 21.23 -8.35 14.58
C ILE A 309 21.74 -7.24 15.47
N LYS A 310 23.00 -6.79 15.24
CA LYS A 310 23.56 -5.63 15.93
C LYS A 310 22.67 -4.40 15.70
N ASP A 311 22.39 -3.67 16.77
CA ASP A 311 21.77 -2.35 16.68
C ASP A 311 22.68 -1.44 15.82
N GLN A 312 22.26 -1.16 14.58
CA GLN A 312 22.89 -0.20 13.68
C GLN A 312 22.35 1.20 13.92
#